data_fa6901e0f216f9ff6450961ad3c37571
#
_entry.id   fa6901e0f216f9ff6450961ad3c37571
#
_cell.length_a   1.000
_cell.length_b   1.000
_cell.length_c   1.000
_cell.angle_alpha   90.00
_cell.angle_beta   90.00
_cell.angle_gamma   90.00
#
_symmetry.space_group_name_H-M   'P 1'
#
loop_
_entity.id
_entity.type
_entity.pdbx_description
1 polymer ?
#
loop_
_entity_poly.entity_id
_entity_poly.type
_entity_poly.pdbx_seq_one_letter_code
_entity_poly.pdbx_strand_id
1 'polypeptide(L)'
;EIKRKDIREGDTVVVQRAGDVIPQVVEVVLEKRPEGTPEYQFPTRCPCPLRTEVVRHEGEAVSRCSGELACPYQQVEKLIHFVSRDAFDIEGLGPKQIQAFFDWGLIRTPADIFDLEEQDGADGLKRLKNRPGWGPRSVQKLLEAIEVRRRMSLDRFIYALGIRQVGQATALLLARSYGSLERWQRAMKQAAVERHAAPQARKPEEVGEAYAELCSLSGVGMSMADDICAFFHEPHNLEVLEQLEARVTVEDVAAPTAADSPFAGKTLVFTGTLQT
;
A
#
# COMPACT_ATOMS: atom_id res chain seq x y z
N GLU A 1 -11.02 -4.92 22.62
CA GLU A 1 -11.55 -3.86 23.49
C GLU A 1 -13.10 -3.86 23.48
N ILE A 2 -13.77 -3.82 22.32
CA ILE A 2 -15.24 -3.79 22.24
C ILE A 2 -15.84 -4.98 23.00
N LYS A 3 -15.38 -6.20 22.71
CA LYS A 3 -15.84 -7.42 23.42
C LYS A 3 -15.45 -7.41 24.90
N ARG A 4 -14.23 -6.93 25.25
CA ARG A 4 -13.76 -6.89 26.63
C ARG A 4 -14.57 -5.93 27.51
N LYS A 5 -15.05 -4.83 26.93
CA LYS A 5 -15.83 -3.79 27.61
C LYS A 5 -17.34 -3.95 27.39
N ASP A 6 -17.77 -5.01 26.70
CA ASP A 6 -19.16 -5.25 26.31
C ASP A 6 -19.84 -4.00 25.71
N ILE A 7 -19.15 -3.35 24.76
CA ILE A 7 -19.69 -2.17 24.08
C ILE A 7 -20.66 -2.63 23.01
N ARG A 8 -21.89 -2.06 23.02
CA ARG A 8 -22.95 -2.38 22.07
C ARG A 8 -23.43 -1.14 21.34
N GLU A 9 -24.04 -1.32 20.19
CA GLU A 9 -24.61 -0.20 19.43
C GLU A 9 -25.76 0.44 20.23
N GLY A 10 -25.72 1.78 20.33
CA GLY A 10 -26.69 2.53 21.14
C GLY A 10 -26.30 2.75 22.60
N ASP A 11 -25.19 2.18 23.08
CA ASP A 11 -24.71 2.42 24.43
C ASP A 11 -24.33 3.88 24.67
N THR A 12 -24.60 4.35 25.89
CA THR A 12 -23.97 5.55 26.42
C THR A 12 -22.62 5.18 27.04
N VAL A 13 -21.53 5.85 26.61
CA VAL A 13 -20.18 5.52 27.04
C VAL A 13 -19.49 6.71 27.70
N VAL A 14 -18.57 6.43 28.62
CA VAL A 14 -17.64 7.40 29.19
C VAL A 14 -16.40 7.42 28.32
N VAL A 15 -16.04 8.59 27.81
CA VAL A 15 -14.87 8.80 26.93
C VAL A 15 -13.87 9.67 27.66
N GLN A 16 -12.61 9.27 27.69
CA GLN A 16 -11.49 10.12 28.11
C GLN A 16 -10.50 10.34 26.97
N ARG A 17 -9.76 11.44 27.01
CA ARG A 17 -8.59 11.64 26.17
C ARG A 17 -7.39 10.94 26.82
N ALA A 18 -6.82 9.95 26.14
CA ALA A 18 -5.54 9.37 26.52
C ALA A 18 -4.43 10.20 25.85
N GLY A 19 -3.75 11.06 26.62
CA GLY A 19 -2.90 12.11 26.09
C GLY A 19 -3.72 13.16 25.32
N ASP A 20 -3.07 14.01 24.55
CA ASP A 20 -3.76 15.12 23.87
C ASP A 20 -4.46 14.72 22.54
N VAL A 21 -4.45 13.45 22.12
CA VAL A 21 -4.73 13.12 20.71
C VAL A 21 -5.86 12.10 20.50
N ILE A 22 -6.02 11.04 21.30
CA ILE A 22 -6.95 9.96 20.95
C ILE A 22 -8.05 9.77 21.99
N PRO A 23 -9.35 9.96 21.62
CA PRO A 23 -10.47 9.62 22.51
C PRO A 23 -10.51 8.10 22.75
N GLN A 24 -10.62 7.69 23.99
CA GLN A 24 -10.74 6.30 24.41
C GLN A 24 -12.01 6.08 25.22
N VAL A 25 -12.77 5.05 24.86
CA VAL A 25 -13.90 4.61 25.67
C VAL A 25 -13.36 3.96 26.94
N VAL A 26 -13.71 4.51 28.09
CA VAL A 26 -13.31 3.99 29.41
C VAL A 26 -14.26 2.87 29.82
N GLU A 27 -15.55 3.16 29.84
CA GLU A 27 -16.58 2.25 30.29
C GLU A 27 -17.93 2.53 29.62
N VAL A 28 -18.85 1.58 29.73
CA VAL A 28 -20.25 1.69 29.31
C VAL A 28 -21.10 2.05 30.51
N VAL A 29 -22.03 3.01 30.36
CA VAL A 29 -23.02 3.37 31.37
C VAL A 29 -24.21 2.39 31.24
N LEU A 30 -24.11 1.24 31.87
CA LEU A 30 -25.07 0.16 31.73
C LEU A 30 -26.52 0.54 32.05
N GLU A 31 -26.70 1.48 32.99
CA GLU A 31 -28.02 2.01 33.38
C GLU A 31 -28.76 2.73 32.24
N LYS A 32 -27.97 3.19 31.22
CA LYS A 32 -28.50 3.90 30.05
C LYS A 32 -28.54 3.03 28.80
N ARG A 33 -28.20 1.74 28.92
CA ARG A 33 -28.28 0.81 27.80
C ARG A 33 -29.73 0.58 27.41
N PRO A 34 -30.09 0.72 26.11
CA PRO A 34 -31.44 0.36 25.66
C PRO A 34 -31.73 -1.11 25.88
N GLU A 35 -32.97 -1.44 26.34
CA GLU A 35 -33.37 -2.82 26.50
C GLU A 35 -33.29 -3.60 25.18
N GLY A 36 -32.84 -4.87 25.28
CA GLY A 36 -32.77 -5.74 24.11
C GLY A 36 -31.59 -5.48 23.16
N THR A 37 -30.66 -4.57 23.51
CA THR A 37 -29.47 -4.29 22.68
C THR A 37 -28.60 -5.55 22.58
N PRO A 38 -28.41 -6.13 21.35
CA PRO A 38 -27.62 -7.34 21.18
C PRO A 38 -26.11 -7.06 21.34
N GLU A 39 -25.38 -8.13 21.65
CA GLU A 39 -23.91 -8.08 21.64
C GLU A 39 -23.39 -7.75 20.24
N TYR A 40 -22.39 -6.87 20.14
CA TYR A 40 -21.81 -6.48 18.87
C TYR A 40 -21.11 -7.66 18.19
N GLN A 41 -21.54 -7.98 16.99
CA GLN A 41 -20.94 -9.02 16.17
C GLN A 41 -20.03 -8.42 15.13
N PHE A 42 -18.73 -8.73 15.19
CA PHE A 42 -17.81 -8.31 14.15
C PHE A 42 -18.16 -8.98 12.82
N PRO A 43 -18.13 -8.22 11.70
CA PRO A 43 -18.41 -8.80 10.39
C PRO A 43 -17.36 -9.84 10.04
N THR A 44 -17.80 -11.03 9.63
CA THR A 44 -16.95 -12.10 9.12
C THR A 44 -16.79 -12.04 7.60
N ARG A 45 -17.63 -11.25 6.93
CA ARG A 45 -17.60 -11.01 5.49
C ARG A 45 -17.63 -9.53 5.18
N CYS A 46 -16.84 -9.14 4.19
CA CYS A 46 -16.80 -7.77 3.69
C CYS A 46 -18.17 -7.37 3.11
N PRO A 47 -18.66 -6.15 3.34
CA PRO A 47 -19.89 -5.66 2.72
C PRO A 47 -19.78 -5.42 1.21
N CYS A 48 -18.59 -5.57 0.60
CA CYS A 48 -18.41 -5.46 -0.84
C CYS A 48 -19.23 -6.51 -1.62
N PRO A 49 -19.48 -6.31 -2.92
CA PRO A 49 -20.23 -7.27 -3.75
C PRO A 49 -19.65 -8.67 -3.76
N LEU A 50 -18.32 -8.80 -3.59
CA LEU A 50 -17.62 -10.09 -3.59
C LEU A 50 -17.81 -10.87 -2.28
N ARG A 51 -18.28 -10.22 -1.20
CA ARG A 51 -18.52 -10.86 0.09
C ARG A 51 -17.33 -11.69 0.60
N THR A 52 -16.12 -11.23 0.28
CA THR A 52 -14.88 -11.89 0.72
C THR A 52 -14.78 -11.98 2.24
N GLU A 53 -14.00 -12.92 2.72
CA GLU A 53 -13.79 -13.09 4.16
C GLU A 53 -13.09 -11.89 4.80
N VAL A 54 -13.42 -11.62 6.04
CA VAL A 54 -12.69 -10.67 6.89
C VAL A 54 -11.80 -11.48 7.81
N VAL A 55 -10.50 -11.38 7.59
CA VAL A 55 -9.48 -12.16 8.28
C VAL A 55 -8.78 -11.30 9.35
N ARG A 56 -8.50 -11.91 10.48
CA ARG A 56 -7.65 -11.36 11.52
C ARG A 56 -6.55 -12.35 11.83
N HIS A 57 -5.31 -11.99 11.49
CA HIS A 57 -4.18 -12.85 11.80
C HIS A 57 -3.89 -12.89 13.31
N GLU A 58 -3.31 -13.97 13.77
CA GLU A 58 -2.95 -14.13 15.18
C GLU A 58 -1.94 -13.04 15.59
N GLY A 59 -2.21 -12.37 16.71
CA GLY A 59 -1.41 -11.24 17.19
C GLY A 59 -1.80 -9.87 16.61
N GLU A 60 -2.65 -9.79 15.59
CA GLU A 60 -3.11 -8.52 15.04
C GLU A 60 -4.34 -7.95 15.78
N ALA A 61 -4.36 -6.64 15.92
CA ALA A 61 -5.49 -5.92 16.49
C ALA A 61 -6.64 -5.67 15.49
N VAL A 62 -6.35 -5.70 14.19
CA VAL A 62 -7.24 -5.27 13.12
C VAL A 62 -7.68 -6.44 12.26
N SER A 63 -8.98 -6.51 11.98
CA SER A 63 -9.56 -7.43 11.00
C SER A 63 -9.59 -6.77 9.63
N ARG A 64 -9.25 -7.53 8.57
CA ARG A 64 -9.15 -7.02 7.19
C ARG A 64 -9.90 -7.89 6.21
N CYS A 65 -10.41 -7.26 5.17
CA CYS A 65 -10.98 -7.95 4.03
C CYS A 65 -9.87 -8.66 3.24
N SER A 66 -10.03 -9.95 2.99
CA SER A 66 -9.09 -10.74 2.18
C SER A 66 -9.17 -10.47 0.67
N GLY A 67 -10.13 -9.64 0.25
CA GLY A 67 -10.34 -9.36 -1.17
C GLY A 67 -9.32 -8.40 -1.79
N GLU A 68 -8.44 -7.80 -1.00
CA GLU A 68 -7.35 -6.91 -1.44
C GLU A 68 -7.68 -6.06 -2.68
N LEU A 69 -6.94 -6.26 -3.80
CA LEU A 69 -7.17 -5.53 -5.05
C LEU A 69 -8.51 -5.88 -5.74
N ALA A 70 -9.10 -7.01 -5.43
CA ALA A 70 -10.41 -7.38 -5.96
C ALA A 70 -11.57 -6.69 -5.23
N CYS A 71 -11.36 -6.20 -4.00
CA CYS A 71 -12.38 -5.48 -3.25
C CYS A 71 -12.54 -4.04 -3.76
N PRO A 72 -13.70 -3.62 -4.30
CA PRO A 72 -13.89 -2.27 -4.84
C PRO A 72 -13.56 -1.14 -3.87
N TYR A 73 -13.83 -1.35 -2.58
CA TYR A 73 -13.51 -0.34 -1.56
C TYR A 73 -12.00 -0.17 -1.36
N GLN A 74 -11.25 -1.27 -1.40
CA GLN A 74 -9.79 -1.19 -1.31
C GLN A 74 -9.17 -0.68 -2.60
N GLN A 75 -9.75 -0.95 -3.75
CA GLN A 75 -9.28 -0.42 -5.04
C GLN A 75 -9.29 1.11 -5.05
N VAL A 76 -10.39 1.73 -4.64
CA VAL A 76 -10.49 3.19 -4.59
C VAL A 76 -9.44 3.79 -3.65
N GLU A 77 -9.29 3.25 -2.45
CA GLU A 77 -8.28 3.73 -1.49
C GLU A 77 -6.84 3.53 -2.01
N LYS A 78 -6.56 2.40 -2.67
CA LYS A 78 -5.26 2.16 -3.30
C LYS A 78 -4.99 3.13 -4.46
N LEU A 79 -6.00 3.45 -5.28
CA LEU A 79 -5.88 4.46 -6.33
C LEU A 79 -5.66 5.88 -5.75
N ILE A 80 -6.34 6.23 -4.66
CA ILE A 80 -6.13 7.50 -3.96
C ILE A 80 -4.70 7.58 -3.42
N HIS A 81 -4.20 6.50 -2.81
CA HIS A 81 -2.82 6.42 -2.36
C HIS A 81 -1.84 6.58 -3.53
N PHE A 82 -2.07 5.85 -4.62
CA PHE A 82 -1.21 5.85 -5.80
C PHE A 82 -1.01 7.25 -6.39
N VAL A 83 -2.08 8.05 -6.48
CA VAL A 83 -2.01 9.42 -7.04
C VAL A 83 -1.61 10.48 -6.02
N SER A 84 -1.44 10.12 -4.75
CA SER A 84 -1.15 11.04 -3.67
C SER A 84 0.19 11.76 -3.86
N ARG A 85 0.36 12.89 -3.14
CA ARG A 85 1.53 13.77 -3.23
C ARG A 85 2.86 13.05 -3.02
N ASP A 86 2.89 12.10 -2.11
CA ASP A 86 4.11 11.36 -1.75
C ASP A 86 4.37 10.15 -2.66
N ALA A 87 3.37 9.75 -3.44
CA ALA A 87 3.45 8.69 -4.45
C ALA A 87 3.64 9.28 -5.86
N PHE A 88 2.73 9.07 -6.79
CA PHE A 88 2.85 9.61 -8.17
C PHE A 88 2.57 11.11 -8.26
N ASP A 89 1.92 11.74 -7.28
CA ASP A 89 1.65 13.18 -7.22
C ASP A 89 0.99 13.71 -8.51
N ILE A 90 -0.10 13.08 -8.93
CA ILE A 90 -0.82 13.48 -10.14
C ILE A 90 -1.77 14.62 -9.80
N GLU A 91 -1.41 15.84 -10.21
CA GLU A 91 -2.24 17.02 -9.99
C GLU A 91 -3.60 16.86 -10.69
N GLY A 92 -4.66 17.19 -9.98
CA GLY A 92 -6.03 17.09 -10.49
C GLY A 92 -6.73 15.75 -10.17
N LEU A 93 -6.03 14.74 -9.69
CA LEU A 93 -6.59 13.46 -9.24
C LEU A 93 -6.62 13.37 -7.71
N GLY A 94 -7.51 14.10 -7.07
CA GLY A 94 -7.77 13.92 -5.65
C GLY A 94 -8.79 12.80 -5.36
N PRO A 95 -9.09 12.51 -4.07
CA PRO A 95 -10.00 11.45 -3.68
C PRO A 95 -11.37 11.49 -4.37
N LYS A 96 -11.94 12.69 -4.54
CA LYS A 96 -13.25 12.88 -5.21
C LYS A 96 -13.21 12.52 -6.70
N GLN A 97 -12.13 12.88 -7.38
CA GLN A 97 -11.93 12.59 -8.80
C GLN A 97 -11.70 11.10 -9.01
N ILE A 98 -10.87 10.48 -8.16
CA ILE A 98 -10.62 9.02 -8.19
C ILE A 98 -11.93 8.26 -7.99
N GLN A 99 -12.75 8.63 -6.99
CA GLN A 99 -14.04 8.00 -6.78
C GLN A 99 -14.94 8.15 -8.01
N ALA A 100 -15.07 9.36 -8.56
CA ALA A 100 -15.89 9.60 -9.74
C ALA A 100 -15.40 8.81 -10.97
N PHE A 101 -14.10 8.75 -11.22
CA PHE A 101 -13.52 7.99 -12.34
C PHE A 101 -13.75 6.49 -12.17
N PHE A 102 -13.62 6.00 -10.95
CA PHE A 102 -13.93 4.62 -10.60
C PHE A 102 -15.41 4.30 -10.86
N ASP A 103 -16.33 5.16 -10.39
CA ASP A 103 -17.77 4.99 -10.56
C ASP A 103 -18.19 5.08 -12.04
N TRP A 104 -17.52 5.91 -12.82
CA TRP A 104 -17.74 6.01 -14.27
C TRP A 104 -17.11 4.85 -15.05
N GLY A 105 -16.32 3.98 -14.39
CA GLY A 105 -15.66 2.84 -15.02
C GLY A 105 -14.45 3.23 -15.88
N LEU A 106 -13.90 4.43 -15.70
CA LEU A 106 -12.72 4.91 -16.42
C LEU A 106 -11.42 4.31 -15.88
N ILE A 107 -11.35 4.07 -14.58
CA ILE A 107 -10.18 3.48 -13.91
C ILE A 107 -10.59 2.35 -12.99
N ARG A 108 -9.81 1.29 -12.93
CA ARG A 108 -9.92 0.14 -12.00
C ARG A 108 -8.57 -0.15 -11.35
N THR A 109 -7.51 0.01 -12.12
CA THR A 109 -6.12 -0.21 -11.71
C THR A 109 -5.32 1.08 -11.84
N PRO A 110 -4.17 1.19 -11.18
CA PRO A 110 -3.26 2.33 -11.37
C PRO A 110 -2.80 2.51 -12.82
N ALA A 111 -2.71 1.42 -13.60
CA ALA A 111 -2.29 1.47 -14.99
C ALA A 111 -3.31 2.21 -15.89
N ASP A 112 -4.63 2.07 -15.60
CA ASP A 112 -5.69 2.71 -16.35
C ASP A 112 -5.61 4.23 -16.33
N ILE A 113 -4.97 4.82 -15.30
CA ILE A 113 -4.76 6.25 -15.20
C ILE A 113 -3.93 6.78 -16.38
N PHE A 114 -2.93 6.01 -16.80
CA PHE A 114 -2.07 6.35 -17.92
C PHE A 114 -2.70 6.10 -19.29
N ASP A 115 -3.81 5.39 -19.34
CA ASP A 115 -4.58 5.11 -20.55
C ASP A 115 -5.78 6.07 -20.71
N LEU A 116 -6.00 7.00 -19.78
CA LEU A 116 -7.16 7.90 -19.78
C LEU A 116 -7.30 8.73 -21.07
N GLU A 117 -6.19 9.15 -21.68
CA GLU A 117 -6.21 9.91 -22.94
C GLU A 117 -6.76 9.08 -24.10
N GLU A 118 -6.32 7.83 -24.23
CA GLU A 118 -6.76 6.90 -25.26
C GLU A 118 -8.24 6.54 -25.06
N GLN A 119 -8.65 6.29 -23.82
CA GLN A 119 -10.04 5.98 -23.49
C GLN A 119 -10.97 7.15 -23.72
N ASP A 120 -10.53 8.40 -23.48
CA ASP A 120 -11.33 9.61 -23.67
C ASP A 120 -11.61 9.89 -25.15
N GLY A 121 -10.78 9.39 -26.07
CA GLY A 121 -10.90 9.58 -27.52
C GLY A 121 -12.03 8.81 -28.18
N ALA A 122 -12.50 7.70 -27.61
CA ALA A 122 -13.28 6.69 -28.32
C ALA A 122 -14.80 6.98 -28.43
N ASP A 123 -15.41 7.72 -27.48
CA ASP A 123 -16.86 7.93 -27.44
C ASP A 123 -17.21 9.38 -27.08
N GLY A 124 -17.70 10.14 -28.07
CA GLY A 124 -17.92 11.58 -27.96
C GLY A 124 -18.85 12.03 -26.83
N LEU A 125 -19.86 11.23 -26.45
CA LEU A 125 -20.78 11.54 -25.36
C LEU A 125 -20.24 11.22 -23.97
N LYS A 126 -19.37 10.22 -23.89
CA LYS A 126 -18.75 9.77 -22.62
C LYS A 126 -17.44 10.47 -22.31
N ARG A 127 -16.97 11.36 -23.20
CA ARG A 127 -15.71 12.09 -22.99
C ARG A 127 -15.67 12.80 -21.65
N LEU A 128 -14.52 12.77 -21.02
CA LEU A 128 -14.28 13.37 -19.71
C LEU A 128 -14.68 14.85 -19.67
N LYS A 129 -14.40 15.63 -20.74
CA LYS A 129 -14.78 17.04 -20.86
C LYS A 129 -16.29 17.31 -20.80
N ASN A 130 -17.12 16.29 -21.02
CA ASN A 130 -18.58 16.37 -20.98
C ASN A 130 -19.15 15.90 -19.64
N ARG A 131 -18.29 15.44 -18.70
CA ARG A 131 -18.71 15.01 -17.37
C ARG A 131 -18.88 16.20 -16.42
N PRO A 132 -19.77 16.08 -15.41
CA PRO A 132 -19.95 17.13 -14.41
C PRO A 132 -18.63 17.52 -13.74
N GLY A 133 -18.34 18.82 -13.67
CA GLY A 133 -17.12 19.34 -13.06
C GLY A 133 -15.87 19.31 -13.95
N TRP A 134 -15.99 18.82 -15.19
CA TRP A 134 -14.90 18.78 -16.16
C TRP A 134 -15.18 19.66 -17.37
N GLY A 135 -14.13 20.27 -17.90
CA GLY A 135 -14.15 21.04 -19.12
C GLY A 135 -12.85 20.84 -19.90
N PRO A 136 -12.74 21.36 -21.14
CA PRO A 136 -11.57 21.13 -21.99
C PRO A 136 -10.24 21.48 -21.32
N ARG A 137 -10.20 22.60 -20.56
CA ARG A 137 -8.98 23.05 -19.89
C ARG A 137 -8.59 22.15 -18.71
N SER A 138 -9.58 21.66 -17.91
CA SER A 138 -9.28 20.78 -16.78
C SER A 138 -8.81 19.39 -17.25
N VAL A 139 -9.41 18.88 -18.33
CA VAL A 139 -8.98 17.63 -18.96
C VAL A 139 -7.55 17.75 -19.48
N GLN A 140 -7.25 18.81 -20.23
CA GLN A 140 -5.91 19.04 -20.76
C GLN A 140 -4.85 19.09 -19.63
N LYS A 141 -5.11 19.87 -18.58
CA LYS A 141 -4.20 19.94 -17.42
C LYS A 141 -3.99 18.58 -16.74
N LEU A 142 -5.04 17.79 -16.62
CA LEU A 142 -4.95 16.45 -16.06
C LEU A 142 -4.06 15.55 -16.92
N LEU A 143 -4.27 15.52 -18.24
CA LEU A 143 -3.50 14.70 -19.16
C LEU A 143 -2.01 15.12 -19.17
N GLU A 144 -1.74 16.44 -19.14
CA GLU A 144 -0.39 16.97 -18.99
C GLU A 144 0.26 16.54 -17.66
N ALA A 145 -0.49 16.55 -16.55
CA ALA A 145 -0.02 16.10 -15.25
C ALA A 145 0.29 14.59 -15.23
N ILE A 146 -0.53 13.78 -15.88
CA ILE A 146 -0.30 12.33 -16.04
C ILE A 146 0.97 12.08 -16.85
N GLU A 147 1.14 12.80 -17.98
CA GLU A 147 2.28 12.61 -18.87
C GLU A 147 3.61 12.93 -18.17
N VAL A 148 3.66 14.02 -17.39
CA VAL A 148 4.84 14.37 -16.59
C VAL A 148 5.21 13.24 -15.61
N ARG A 149 4.24 12.49 -15.12
CA ARG A 149 4.44 11.41 -14.13
C ARG A 149 4.72 10.04 -14.75
N ARG A 150 4.80 9.93 -16.07
CA ARG A 150 5.32 8.70 -16.71
C ARG A 150 6.80 8.41 -16.40
N ARG A 151 7.53 9.39 -15.88
CA ARG A 151 8.89 9.21 -15.36
C ARG A 151 8.87 9.36 -13.84
N MET A 152 9.37 8.35 -13.14
CA MET A 152 9.26 8.25 -11.70
C MET A 152 10.52 7.64 -11.10
N SER A 153 10.97 8.15 -9.95
CA SER A 153 12.05 7.52 -9.19
C SER A 153 11.59 6.20 -8.56
N LEU A 154 12.52 5.27 -8.41
CA LEU A 154 12.22 3.91 -7.89
C LEU A 154 11.61 3.92 -6.49
N ASP A 155 12.07 4.80 -5.61
CA ASP A 155 11.54 4.92 -4.25
C ASP A 155 10.07 5.34 -4.23
N ARG A 156 9.69 6.33 -5.04
CA ARG A 156 8.30 6.77 -5.16
C ARG A 156 7.44 5.71 -5.83
N PHE A 157 7.97 5.00 -6.83
CA PHE A 157 7.29 3.88 -7.46
C PHE A 157 6.98 2.78 -6.44
N ILE A 158 7.97 2.34 -5.66
CA ILE A 158 7.78 1.32 -4.61
C ILE A 158 6.74 1.79 -3.58
N TYR A 159 6.82 3.04 -3.12
CA TYR A 159 5.86 3.59 -2.17
C TYR A 159 4.44 3.63 -2.75
N ALA A 160 4.30 4.00 -4.02
CA ALA A 160 3.00 4.11 -4.70
C ALA A 160 2.26 2.78 -4.84
N LEU A 161 2.96 1.64 -4.84
CA LEU A 161 2.33 0.31 -4.87
C LEU A 161 1.48 0.02 -3.62
N GLY A 162 1.68 0.78 -2.54
CA GLY A 162 0.90 0.65 -1.31
C GLY A 162 1.09 -0.70 -0.64
N ILE A 163 2.30 -1.29 -0.73
CA ILE A 163 2.66 -2.51 -0.02
C ILE A 163 2.56 -2.24 1.48
N ARG A 164 1.90 -3.13 2.18
CA ARG A 164 1.69 -3.00 3.62
C ARG A 164 3.02 -2.86 4.37
N GLN A 165 3.06 -2.00 5.37
CA GLN A 165 4.23 -1.63 6.16
C GLN A 165 5.36 -0.92 5.39
N VAL A 166 5.29 -0.84 4.06
CA VAL A 166 6.29 -0.12 3.25
C VAL A 166 5.91 1.35 3.15
N GLY A 167 6.46 2.16 4.07
CA GLY A 167 6.36 3.62 4.03
C GLY A 167 7.46 4.24 3.16
N GLN A 168 7.46 5.58 3.03
CA GLN A 168 8.45 6.32 2.22
C GLN A 168 9.90 5.99 2.58
N ALA A 169 10.23 5.93 3.88
CA ALA A 169 11.58 5.61 4.34
C ALA A 169 12.02 4.19 3.92
N THR A 170 11.11 3.21 4.05
CA THR A 170 11.38 1.83 3.63
C THR A 170 11.49 1.73 2.11
N ALA A 171 10.61 2.41 1.37
CA ALA A 171 10.67 2.46 -0.09
C ALA A 171 12.02 3.03 -0.59
N LEU A 172 12.48 4.12 0.04
CA LEU A 172 13.80 4.69 -0.27
C LEU A 172 14.94 3.73 0.09
N LEU A 173 14.85 3.03 1.23
CA LEU A 173 15.83 2.01 1.62
C LEU A 173 15.89 0.90 0.57
N LEU A 174 14.74 0.33 0.18
CA LEU A 174 14.67 -0.71 -0.85
C LEU A 174 15.23 -0.23 -2.19
N ALA A 175 14.85 0.99 -2.63
CA ALA A 175 15.35 1.57 -3.87
C ALA A 175 16.87 1.72 -3.87
N ARG A 176 17.48 2.17 -2.77
CA ARG A 176 18.93 2.30 -2.63
C ARG A 176 19.65 0.94 -2.55
N SER A 177 19.04 -0.04 -1.88
CA SER A 177 19.65 -1.36 -1.70
C SER A 177 19.70 -2.16 -3.00
N TYR A 178 18.63 -2.08 -3.80
CA TYR A 178 18.55 -2.85 -5.04
C TYR A 178 18.94 -2.06 -6.30
N GLY A 179 18.89 -0.72 -6.26
CA GLY A 179 19.37 0.18 -7.30
C GLY A 179 18.46 0.31 -8.52
N SER A 180 17.85 -0.77 -9.01
CA SER A 180 16.94 -0.76 -10.17
C SER A 180 15.66 -1.53 -9.92
N LEU A 181 14.60 -1.17 -10.67
CA LEU A 181 13.31 -1.86 -10.63
C LEU A 181 13.46 -3.36 -10.89
N GLU A 182 14.23 -3.72 -11.91
CA GLU A 182 14.44 -5.13 -12.30
C GLU A 182 15.10 -5.94 -11.18
N ARG A 183 16.16 -5.41 -10.56
CA ARG A 183 16.85 -6.08 -9.45
C ARG A 183 15.96 -6.24 -8.24
N TRP A 184 15.25 -5.18 -7.87
CA TRP A 184 14.33 -5.20 -6.76
C TRP A 184 13.23 -6.25 -6.97
N GLN A 185 12.55 -6.24 -8.10
CA GLN A 185 11.50 -7.22 -8.38
C GLN A 185 12.02 -8.66 -8.41
N ARG A 186 13.18 -8.89 -9.01
CA ARG A 186 13.79 -10.22 -9.05
C ARG A 186 14.04 -10.75 -7.64
N ALA A 187 14.62 -9.91 -6.76
CA ALA A 187 14.89 -10.28 -5.38
C ALA A 187 13.59 -10.54 -4.61
N MET A 188 12.57 -9.68 -4.75
CA MET A 188 11.30 -9.83 -4.04
C MET A 188 10.51 -11.05 -4.53
N LYS A 189 10.49 -11.33 -5.84
CA LYS A 189 9.86 -12.54 -6.39
C LYS A 189 10.54 -13.80 -5.85
N GLN A 190 11.88 -13.81 -5.77
CA GLN A 190 12.62 -14.93 -5.21
C GLN A 190 12.33 -15.09 -3.71
N ALA A 191 12.38 -14.03 -2.94
CA ALA A 191 12.04 -14.06 -1.51
C ALA A 191 10.59 -14.56 -1.27
N ALA A 192 9.64 -14.15 -2.11
CA ALA A 192 8.25 -14.61 -2.03
C ALA A 192 8.13 -16.13 -2.28
N VAL A 193 8.85 -16.68 -3.26
CA VAL A 193 8.91 -18.13 -3.51
C VAL A 193 9.49 -18.87 -2.32
N GLU A 194 10.61 -18.40 -1.76
CA GLU A 194 11.26 -18.97 -0.58
C GLU A 194 10.32 -18.95 0.63
N ARG A 195 9.67 -17.81 0.89
CA ARG A 195 8.74 -17.67 2.02
C ARG A 195 7.53 -18.58 1.90
N HIS A 196 6.98 -18.72 0.70
CA HIS A 196 5.86 -19.63 0.44
C HIS A 196 6.25 -21.10 0.66
N ALA A 197 7.48 -21.48 0.33
CA ALA A 197 8.01 -22.84 0.55
C ALA A 197 8.27 -23.14 2.04
N ALA A 198 8.51 -22.12 2.86
CA ALA A 198 8.85 -22.27 4.28
C ALA A 198 7.91 -21.47 5.22
N PRO A 199 6.57 -21.68 5.21
CA PRO A 199 5.60 -20.85 5.92
C PRO A 199 5.73 -20.92 7.45
N GLN A 200 6.33 -21.99 7.99
CA GLN A 200 6.50 -22.22 9.43
C GLN A 200 7.86 -21.73 9.96
N ALA A 201 8.76 -21.27 9.08
CA ALA A 201 10.06 -20.77 9.48
C ALA A 201 9.93 -19.55 10.39
N ARG A 202 10.73 -19.51 11.44
CA ARG A 202 10.72 -18.45 12.47
C ARG A 202 11.96 -17.56 12.42
N LYS A 203 12.94 -17.92 11.61
CA LYS A 203 14.17 -17.17 11.40
C LYS A 203 14.38 -16.94 9.90
N PRO A 204 14.93 -15.79 9.51
CA PRO A 204 15.15 -15.48 8.10
C PRO A 204 15.97 -16.55 7.36
N GLU A 205 17.01 -17.09 8.01
CA GLU A 205 17.93 -18.07 7.43
C GLU A 205 17.26 -19.43 7.17
N GLU A 206 16.15 -19.71 7.84
CA GLU A 206 15.34 -20.93 7.65
C GLU A 206 14.41 -20.80 6.43
N VAL A 207 14.17 -19.58 5.93
CA VAL A 207 13.31 -19.30 4.79
C VAL A 207 14.08 -19.46 3.48
N GLY A 208 15.17 -18.73 3.33
CA GLY A 208 16.00 -18.74 2.13
C GLY A 208 16.92 -17.53 2.07
N GLU A 209 17.81 -17.52 1.08
CA GLU A 209 18.87 -16.51 0.94
C GLU A 209 18.28 -15.13 0.59
N ALA A 210 17.39 -15.05 -0.39
CA ALA A 210 16.80 -13.78 -0.79
C ALA A 210 15.90 -13.18 0.30
N TYR A 211 15.17 -14.01 1.04
CA TYR A 211 14.38 -13.56 2.18
C TYR A 211 15.28 -13.08 3.34
N ALA A 212 16.34 -13.80 3.63
CA ALA A 212 17.32 -13.43 4.67
C ALA A 212 18.03 -12.11 4.30
N GLU A 213 18.41 -11.92 3.04
CA GLU A 213 18.96 -10.67 2.53
C GLU A 213 17.99 -9.51 2.77
N LEU A 214 16.70 -9.67 2.40
CA LEU A 214 15.66 -8.67 2.63
C LEU A 214 15.55 -8.32 4.12
N CYS A 215 15.52 -9.31 5.00
CA CYS A 215 15.45 -9.10 6.45
C CYS A 215 16.73 -8.50 7.05
N SER A 216 17.87 -8.55 6.35
CA SER A 216 19.14 -7.96 6.80
C SER A 216 19.15 -6.43 6.66
N LEU A 217 18.24 -5.87 5.86
CA LEU A 217 18.13 -4.42 5.69
C LEU A 217 17.64 -3.76 6.99
N SER A 218 18.34 -2.71 7.41
CA SER A 218 18.02 -2.01 8.66
C SER A 218 16.57 -1.51 8.67
N GLY A 219 15.78 -1.98 9.63
CA GLY A 219 14.36 -1.64 9.75
C GLY A 219 13.40 -2.58 9.02
N VAL A 220 13.90 -3.60 8.31
CA VAL A 220 13.06 -4.63 7.69
C VAL A 220 13.08 -5.88 8.58
N GLY A 221 12.03 -6.05 9.38
CA GLY A 221 11.80 -7.28 10.15
C GLY A 221 11.00 -8.31 9.36
N MET A 222 10.94 -9.56 9.87
CA MET A 222 10.18 -10.65 9.22
C MET A 222 8.72 -10.28 8.92
N SER A 223 8.04 -9.54 9.80
CA SER A 223 6.64 -9.12 9.57
C SER A 223 6.49 -8.24 8.32
N MET A 224 7.41 -7.31 8.10
CA MET A 224 7.41 -6.46 6.90
C MET A 224 7.85 -7.25 5.67
N ALA A 225 8.85 -8.12 5.79
CA ALA A 225 9.29 -9.00 4.72
C ALA A 225 8.16 -9.94 4.29
N ASP A 226 7.36 -10.46 5.22
CA ASP A 226 6.19 -11.28 4.95
C ASP A 226 5.12 -10.51 4.14
N ASP A 227 4.84 -9.25 4.49
CA ASP A 227 3.91 -8.40 3.74
C ASP A 227 4.42 -8.11 2.31
N ILE A 228 5.72 -7.88 2.14
CA ILE A 228 6.34 -7.71 0.82
C ILE A 228 6.24 -9.01 0.01
N CYS A 229 6.59 -10.15 0.62
CA CYS A 229 6.49 -11.46 -0.03
C CYS A 229 5.04 -11.80 -0.43
N ALA A 230 4.07 -11.49 0.43
CA ALA A 230 2.66 -11.68 0.13
C ALA A 230 2.22 -10.85 -1.09
N PHE A 231 2.67 -9.59 -1.20
CA PHE A 231 2.42 -8.76 -2.37
C PHE A 231 2.94 -9.37 -3.66
N PHE A 232 4.18 -9.91 -3.65
CA PHE A 232 4.81 -10.53 -4.82
C PHE A 232 4.36 -11.97 -5.08
N HIS A 233 3.65 -12.58 -4.14
CA HIS A 233 3.03 -13.90 -4.34
C HIS A 233 1.63 -13.80 -4.96
N GLU A 234 0.98 -12.64 -4.88
CA GLU A 234 -0.36 -12.42 -5.43
C GLU A 234 -0.30 -12.11 -6.93
N PRO A 235 -0.88 -13.00 -7.80
CA PRO A 235 -0.81 -12.84 -9.25
C PRO A 235 -1.34 -11.51 -9.76
N HIS A 236 -2.46 -11.00 -9.20
CA HIS A 236 -3.05 -9.73 -9.62
C HIS A 236 -2.13 -8.53 -9.37
N ASN A 237 -1.32 -8.58 -8.30
CA ASN A 237 -0.34 -7.54 -8.04
C ASN A 237 0.77 -7.56 -9.10
N LEU A 238 1.20 -8.75 -9.53
CA LEU A 238 2.20 -8.90 -10.59
C LEU A 238 1.67 -8.42 -11.95
N GLU A 239 0.41 -8.68 -12.26
CA GLU A 239 -0.25 -8.16 -13.47
C GLU A 239 -0.29 -6.63 -13.47
N VAL A 240 -0.63 -6.01 -12.32
CA VAL A 240 -0.62 -4.55 -12.17
C VAL A 240 0.78 -3.98 -12.34
N LEU A 241 1.81 -4.62 -11.78
CA LEU A 241 3.20 -4.23 -11.97
C LEU A 241 3.60 -4.24 -13.44
N GLU A 242 3.34 -5.33 -14.15
CA GLU A 242 3.64 -5.48 -15.57
C GLU A 242 2.93 -4.41 -16.42
N GLN A 243 1.67 -4.16 -16.13
CA GLN A 243 0.91 -3.11 -16.81
C GLN A 243 1.47 -1.70 -16.54
N LEU A 244 1.93 -1.41 -15.32
CA LEU A 244 2.57 -0.14 -14.99
C LEU A 244 3.92 0.02 -15.70
N GLU A 245 4.75 -1.03 -15.72
CA GLU A 245 6.04 -1.02 -16.41
C GLU A 245 5.93 -0.73 -17.89
N ALA A 246 4.85 -1.18 -18.53
CA ALA A 246 4.58 -0.88 -19.93
C ALA A 246 4.21 0.61 -20.18
N ARG A 247 3.85 1.37 -19.13
CA ARG A 247 3.31 2.73 -19.24
C ARG A 247 4.19 3.81 -18.62
N VAL A 248 5.07 3.42 -17.69
CA VAL A 248 5.93 4.36 -16.96
C VAL A 248 7.39 3.95 -17.04
N THR A 249 8.27 4.93 -17.00
CA THR A 249 9.71 4.71 -16.90
C THR A 249 10.14 4.94 -15.46
N VAL A 250 10.60 3.90 -14.80
CA VAL A 250 11.15 3.98 -13.44
C VAL A 250 12.64 4.24 -13.52
N GLU A 251 13.07 5.33 -12.92
CA GLU A 251 14.48 5.74 -12.93
C GLU A 251 15.26 4.97 -11.85
N ASP A 252 16.40 4.43 -12.25
CA ASP A 252 17.33 3.76 -11.34
C ASP A 252 17.85 4.73 -10.29
N VAL A 253 18.04 4.24 -9.07
CA VAL A 253 18.72 4.99 -8.04
C VAL A 253 20.20 4.71 -8.15
N ALA A 254 21.00 5.75 -8.37
CA ALA A 254 22.45 5.62 -8.37
C ALA A 254 22.88 5.00 -7.03
N ALA A 255 23.58 3.89 -7.09
CA ALA A 255 24.22 3.34 -5.90
C ALA A 255 25.10 4.43 -5.30
N PRO A 256 25.12 4.63 -3.97
CA PRO A 256 26.07 5.55 -3.37
C PRO A 256 27.44 5.13 -3.84
N THR A 257 28.08 6.00 -4.63
CA THR A 257 29.43 5.76 -5.12
C THR A 257 30.34 5.83 -3.92
N ALA A 258 30.74 4.67 -3.41
CA ALA A 258 31.80 4.56 -2.38
C ALA A 258 33.16 4.99 -2.93
N ALA A 259 33.24 5.50 -4.16
CA ALA A 259 34.46 5.86 -4.84
C ALA A 259 35.30 6.91 -4.08
N ASP A 260 34.65 7.82 -3.34
CA ASP A 260 35.33 8.85 -2.54
C ASP A 260 35.50 8.48 -1.06
N SER A 261 35.12 7.29 -0.66
CA SER A 261 35.32 6.82 0.72
C SER A 261 36.73 6.29 0.91
N PRO A 262 37.46 6.69 1.98
CA PRO A 262 38.76 6.10 2.30
C PRO A 262 38.68 4.59 2.61
N PHE A 263 37.48 4.04 2.69
CA PHE A 263 37.17 2.65 2.93
C PHE A 263 36.68 1.91 1.68
N ALA A 264 36.65 2.55 0.51
CA ALA A 264 36.24 1.93 -0.76
C ALA A 264 37.03 0.65 -1.03
N GLY A 265 36.34 -0.45 -1.29
CA GLY A 265 36.94 -1.75 -1.56
C GLY A 265 37.57 -2.45 -0.36
N LYS A 266 37.37 -1.97 0.87
CA LYS A 266 37.87 -2.60 2.11
C LYS A 266 36.73 -3.24 2.88
N THR A 267 36.97 -4.44 3.40
CA THR A 267 36.11 -5.07 4.40
C THR A 267 36.46 -4.53 5.79
N LEU A 268 35.50 -3.88 6.44
CA LEU A 268 35.66 -3.34 7.78
C LEU A 268 35.03 -4.31 8.80
N VAL A 269 35.80 -4.70 9.78
CA VAL A 269 35.31 -5.51 10.90
C VAL A 269 35.33 -4.63 12.15
N PHE A 270 34.19 -4.38 12.73
CA PHE A 270 34.08 -3.67 14.00
C PHE A 270 34.10 -4.67 15.14
N THR A 271 35.12 -4.56 16.01
CA THR A 271 35.26 -5.37 17.23
C THR A 271 35.06 -4.44 18.43
N GLY A 272 33.95 -4.60 19.14
CA GLY A 272 33.61 -3.82 20.33
C GLY A 272 32.18 -3.22 20.30
N THR A 273 31.78 -2.67 21.45
CA THR A 273 30.51 -1.98 21.60
C THR A 273 30.63 -0.55 21.04
N LEU A 274 29.89 -0.22 20.00
CA LEU A 274 29.78 1.15 19.52
C LEU A 274 29.00 1.97 20.57
N GLN A 275 29.63 3.00 21.10
CA GLN A 275 28.93 4.04 21.87
C GLN A 275 28.30 5.00 20.86
N THR A 276 26.97 5.17 20.92
CA THR A 276 26.21 6.16 20.14
C THR A 276 26.22 7.49 20.84
#